data_49407552b4a8fa9dc9993c9cb8864b17
#
_entry.id   49407552b4a8fa9dc9993c9cb8864b17
#
_cell.length_a   1.000
_cell.length_b   1.000
_cell.length_c   1.000
_cell.angle_alpha   90.00
_cell.angle_beta   90.00
_cell.angle_gamma   90.00
#
_symmetry.space_group_name_H-M   'P 1'
#
loop_
_entity.id
_entity.type
_entity.pdbx_description
1 polymer ?
#
loop_
_entity_poly.entity_id
_entity_poly.type
_entity_poly.pdbx_seq_one_letter_code
_entity_poly.pdbx_strand_id
1 'polypeptide(L)'
;MAVSLAHFGIPTEFVTRLPDNAVSRACINSLRASGLGTDGIVFGGKRLGLYYLECGAAFRNSNVVYDREGSSFATLRPGMIDWETIFADAGWFHWSGIAAALSQEGADACREALEIADCMGLTISCDLNFRKKLWNYGCTAAEVMQPLVQYSDVIFGAEPEYQEILGIQPVGFRAVDTADVSFESDLPSFEKFGQEVERLVPRCQKVFLELRNSITSNHNVLAAVLYSDGTLKHTGIYDIEHETDRVGAGDAFVGGMIYGLITYPDDDRKALDFALAASALKNTVYGDFNLVTVDEVESLMNGNISGRVSR
;
A
#
# COMPACT_ATOMS: atom_id res chain seq x y z
N MET A 1 4.15 -4.93 0.50
CA MET A 1 3.33 -5.12 -0.71
C MET A 1 4.00 -6.09 -1.68
N ALA A 2 5.15 -5.80 -2.31
CA ALA A 2 5.81 -6.70 -3.28
C ALA A 2 6.06 -8.12 -2.73
N VAL A 3 6.52 -8.25 -1.47
CA VAL A 3 6.67 -9.56 -0.81
C VAL A 3 5.35 -10.31 -0.70
N SER A 4 4.23 -9.63 -0.39
CA SER A 4 2.90 -10.26 -0.37
C SER A 4 2.55 -10.88 -1.73
N LEU A 5 2.74 -10.11 -2.81
CA LEU A 5 2.45 -10.60 -4.16
C LEU A 5 3.30 -11.81 -4.54
N ALA A 6 4.61 -11.78 -4.22
CA ALA A 6 5.50 -12.92 -4.47
C ALA A 6 5.06 -14.18 -3.69
N HIS A 7 4.66 -14.04 -2.41
CA HIS A 7 4.11 -15.12 -1.58
C HIS A 7 2.76 -15.64 -2.10
N PHE A 8 1.98 -14.77 -2.74
CA PHE A 8 0.71 -15.17 -3.40
C PHE A 8 0.93 -15.75 -4.81
N GLY A 9 2.18 -15.92 -5.25
CA GLY A 9 2.52 -16.52 -6.53
C GLY A 9 2.46 -15.59 -7.74
N ILE A 10 2.36 -14.28 -7.55
CA ILE A 10 2.43 -13.28 -8.62
C ILE A 10 3.90 -12.93 -8.88
N PRO A 11 4.43 -13.13 -10.10
CA PRO A 11 5.76 -12.67 -10.46
C PRO A 11 5.89 -11.16 -10.23
N THR A 12 6.86 -10.77 -9.40
CA THR A 12 6.96 -9.38 -8.94
C THR A 12 8.40 -8.92 -8.99
N GLU A 13 8.66 -7.82 -9.68
CA GLU A 13 9.95 -7.14 -9.74
C GLU A 13 9.98 -5.94 -8.78
N PHE A 14 11.06 -5.80 -8.01
CA PHE A 14 11.25 -4.69 -7.09
C PHE A 14 12.24 -3.68 -7.64
N VAL A 15 11.79 -2.47 -7.93
CA VAL A 15 12.59 -1.40 -8.52
C VAL A 15 12.99 -0.39 -7.45
N THR A 16 14.29 -0.15 -7.30
CA THR A 16 14.84 0.81 -6.34
C THR A 16 16.28 1.19 -6.68
N ARG A 17 16.86 2.11 -5.90
CA ARG A 17 18.27 2.47 -5.98
C ARG A 17 18.98 2.20 -4.65
N LEU A 18 20.09 1.44 -4.70
CA LEU A 18 20.87 1.04 -3.53
C LEU A 18 22.36 1.43 -3.69
N PRO A 19 23.10 1.66 -2.59
CA PRO A 19 24.57 1.81 -2.69
C PRO A 19 25.21 0.48 -3.05
N ASP A 20 26.32 0.51 -3.79
CA ASP A 20 27.08 -0.72 -4.08
C ASP A 20 27.97 -1.09 -2.90
N ASN A 21 27.43 -1.88 -1.98
CA ASN A 21 28.15 -2.37 -0.80
C ASN A 21 27.57 -3.69 -0.25
N ALA A 22 28.20 -4.25 0.79
CA ALA A 22 27.78 -5.51 1.38
C ALA A 22 26.41 -5.47 2.05
N VAL A 23 25.98 -4.30 2.60
CA VAL A 23 24.66 -4.13 3.22
C VAL A 23 23.56 -4.23 2.17
N SER A 24 23.75 -3.58 1.01
CA SER A 24 22.81 -3.68 -0.11
C SER A 24 22.72 -5.09 -0.67
N ARG A 25 23.83 -5.79 -0.76
CA ARG A 25 23.84 -7.21 -1.18
C ARG A 25 23.06 -8.09 -0.21
N ALA A 26 23.17 -7.86 1.10
CA ALA A 26 22.39 -8.58 2.10
C ALA A 26 20.88 -8.25 1.95
N CYS A 27 20.53 -6.99 1.71
CA CYS A 27 19.15 -6.56 1.43
C CYS A 27 18.59 -7.28 0.19
N ILE A 28 19.31 -7.27 -0.94
CA ILE A 28 18.91 -7.95 -2.17
C ILE A 28 18.73 -9.45 -1.94
N ASN A 29 19.64 -10.11 -1.20
CA ASN A 29 19.50 -11.52 -0.88
C ASN A 29 18.24 -11.81 -0.06
N SER A 30 17.89 -10.92 0.87
CA SER A 30 16.65 -11.05 1.65
C SER A 30 15.40 -10.91 0.76
N LEU A 31 15.40 -9.97 -0.18
CA LEU A 31 14.30 -9.80 -1.14
C LEU A 31 14.17 -11.04 -2.05
N ARG A 32 15.29 -11.54 -2.58
CA ARG A 32 15.31 -12.77 -3.40
C ARG A 32 14.85 -14.00 -2.63
N ALA A 33 15.22 -14.12 -1.36
CA ALA A 33 14.76 -15.20 -0.49
C ALA A 33 13.24 -15.17 -0.27
N SER A 34 12.62 -13.99 -0.42
CA SER A 34 11.17 -13.79 -0.40
C SER A 34 10.50 -13.94 -1.78
N GLY A 35 11.22 -14.40 -2.79
CA GLY A 35 10.69 -14.66 -4.14
C GLY A 35 10.61 -13.44 -5.06
N LEU A 36 11.21 -12.30 -4.69
CA LEU A 36 11.18 -11.09 -5.52
C LEU A 36 12.25 -11.11 -6.62
N GLY A 37 11.89 -10.65 -7.82
CA GLY A 37 12.81 -10.18 -8.84
C GLY A 37 13.52 -8.91 -8.34
N THR A 38 14.78 -8.77 -8.69
CA THR A 38 15.64 -7.66 -8.23
C THR A 38 16.51 -7.09 -9.34
N ASP A 39 16.21 -7.41 -10.59
CA ASP A 39 16.99 -6.97 -11.74
C ASP A 39 16.74 -5.48 -12.07
N GLY A 40 15.60 -4.95 -11.63
CA GLY A 40 15.28 -3.52 -11.65
C GLY A 40 15.99 -2.68 -10.58
N ILE A 41 16.86 -3.26 -9.74
CA ILE A 41 17.61 -2.51 -8.74
C ILE A 41 18.85 -1.88 -9.37
N VAL A 42 18.93 -0.55 -9.35
CA VAL A 42 20.09 0.19 -9.84
C VAL A 42 21.02 0.58 -8.69
N PHE A 43 22.34 0.57 -8.96
CA PHE A 43 23.35 0.89 -7.96
C PHE A 43 23.83 2.33 -8.06
N GLY A 44 24.09 2.93 -6.91
CA GLY A 44 24.65 4.28 -6.79
C GLY A 44 24.28 4.95 -5.46
N GLY A 45 24.83 6.14 -5.24
CA GLY A 45 24.70 6.82 -3.96
C GLY A 45 25.63 6.24 -2.89
N LYS A 46 25.47 6.68 -1.64
CA LYS A 46 26.44 6.37 -0.57
C LYS A 46 25.88 5.52 0.57
N ARG A 47 24.58 5.51 0.78
CA ARG A 47 23.96 4.84 1.94
C ARG A 47 22.57 4.30 1.63
N LEU A 48 22.22 3.22 2.33
CA LEU A 48 20.86 2.72 2.41
C LEU A 48 19.99 3.67 3.27
N GLY A 49 18.78 3.96 2.83
CA GLY A 49 17.80 4.65 3.66
C GLY A 49 17.24 3.71 4.72
N LEU A 50 17.07 4.23 5.93
CA LEU A 50 16.56 3.47 7.07
C LEU A 50 15.36 4.17 7.70
N TYR A 51 14.59 3.44 8.47
CA TYR A 51 13.72 3.97 9.48
C TYR A 51 13.81 3.09 10.74
N TYR A 52 13.51 3.69 11.86
CA TYR A 52 13.50 3.03 13.16
C TYR A 52 12.09 3.10 13.73
N LEU A 53 11.54 1.95 14.09
CA LEU A 53 10.24 1.88 14.75
C LEU A 53 10.45 1.62 16.25
N GLU A 54 9.97 2.55 17.06
CA GLU A 54 9.77 2.35 18.48
C GLU A 54 8.35 1.81 18.70
N CYS A 55 8.22 0.53 19.02
CA CYS A 55 6.91 -0.10 19.21
C CYS A 55 6.25 0.39 20.49
N GLY A 56 5.02 0.86 20.37
CA GLY A 56 4.14 1.14 21.49
C GLY A 56 3.33 -0.09 21.90
N ALA A 57 2.71 -0.01 23.09
CA ALA A 57 1.76 -1.01 23.56
C ALA A 57 0.71 -0.33 24.45
N ALA A 58 -0.49 -0.85 24.48
CA ALA A 58 -1.63 -0.31 25.23
C ALA A 58 -1.84 1.20 24.92
N PHE A 59 -1.57 2.07 25.87
CA PHE A 59 -1.76 3.52 25.76
C PHE A 59 -0.54 4.27 25.19
N ARG A 60 0.57 3.57 24.97
CA ARG A 60 1.79 4.18 24.43
C ARG A 60 1.79 4.05 22.90
N ASN A 61 1.84 5.18 22.20
CA ASN A 61 1.91 5.20 20.76
C ASN A 61 3.25 4.68 20.22
N SER A 62 3.22 4.01 19.08
CA SER A 62 4.43 3.73 18.31
C SER A 62 4.98 5.03 17.70
N ASN A 63 6.31 5.12 17.58
CA ASN A 63 6.96 6.26 16.97
C ASN A 63 7.92 5.81 15.85
N VAL A 64 7.92 6.55 14.74
CA VAL A 64 8.83 6.30 13.61
C VAL A 64 9.83 7.43 13.48
N VAL A 65 11.11 7.07 13.44
CA VAL A 65 12.22 7.97 13.11
C VAL A 65 12.74 7.59 11.73
N TYR A 66 12.65 8.52 10.78
CA TYR A 66 13.19 8.35 9.43
C TYR A 66 14.64 8.78 9.35
N ASP A 67 15.48 7.96 8.75
CA ASP A 67 16.88 8.24 8.40
C ASP A 67 17.06 7.96 6.90
N ARG A 68 16.42 8.80 6.07
CA ARG A 68 16.35 8.66 4.61
C ARG A 68 17.08 9.77 3.85
N GLU A 69 17.43 10.88 4.49
CA GLU A 69 18.13 11.99 3.86
C GLU A 69 19.47 11.52 3.26
N GLY A 70 19.75 11.93 2.01
CA GLY A 70 20.94 11.53 1.28
C GLY A 70 21.09 10.02 1.03
N SER A 71 20.04 9.23 1.25
CA SER A 71 20.05 7.81 0.86
C SER A 71 20.14 7.65 -0.64
N SER A 72 20.55 6.47 -1.10
CA SER A 72 20.67 6.17 -2.52
C SER A 72 19.35 6.36 -3.26
N PHE A 73 18.23 5.92 -2.67
CA PHE A 73 16.90 6.13 -3.24
C PHE A 73 16.52 7.62 -3.29
N ALA A 74 16.81 8.40 -2.24
CA ALA A 74 16.53 9.85 -2.22
C ALA A 74 17.33 10.64 -3.27
N THR A 75 18.34 10.03 -3.89
CA THR A 75 19.13 10.61 -4.98
C THR A 75 18.75 10.03 -6.36
N LEU A 76 17.64 9.34 -6.47
CA LEU A 76 17.10 8.87 -7.74
C LEU A 76 16.69 10.07 -8.61
N ARG A 77 16.96 9.99 -9.91
CA ARG A 77 16.65 11.04 -10.90
C ARG A 77 16.15 10.40 -12.19
N PRO A 78 15.42 11.13 -13.02
CA PRO A 78 15.05 10.70 -14.36
C PRO A 78 16.28 10.19 -15.16
N GLY A 79 16.06 9.17 -15.99
CA GLY A 79 17.09 8.53 -16.80
C GLY A 79 18.03 7.58 -16.07
N MET A 80 17.84 7.32 -14.75
CA MET A 80 18.66 6.37 -14.01
C MET A 80 18.14 4.93 -14.08
N ILE A 81 16.89 4.74 -14.45
CA ILE A 81 16.22 3.44 -14.56
C ILE A 81 15.77 3.26 -16.00
N ASP A 82 16.05 2.10 -16.58
CA ASP A 82 15.56 1.71 -17.91
C ASP A 82 14.16 1.12 -17.77
N TRP A 83 13.17 2.01 -17.69
CA TRP A 83 11.78 1.65 -17.49
C TRP A 83 11.22 0.82 -18.65
N GLU A 84 11.63 1.08 -19.90
CA GLU A 84 11.15 0.33 -21.07
C GLU A 84 11.53 -1.15 -20.95
N THR A 85 12.79 -1.43 -20.54
CA THR A 85 13.23 -2.79 -20.29
C THR A 85 12.52 -3.45 -19.10
N ILE A 86 12.32 -2.72 -18.00
CA ILE A 86 11.64 -3.25 -16.80
C ILE A 86 10.17 -3.55 -17.06
N PHE A 87 9.50 -2.72 -17.85
CA PHE A 87 8.07 -2.85 -18.14
C PHE A 87 7.75 -3.78 -19.31
N ALA A 88 8.76 -4.29 -20.06
CA ALA A 88 8.55 -5.04 -21.30
C ALA A 88 7.59 -6.24 -21.15
N ASP A 89 7.63 -6.94 -20.01
CA ASP A 89 6.79 -8.11 -19.70
C ASP A 89 5.82 -7.84 -18.54
N ALA A 90 5.68 -6.58 -18.11
CA ALA A 90 4.83 -6.21 -17.01
C ALA A 90 3.40 -5.87 -17.49
N GLY A 91 2.40 -6.35 -16.76
CA GLY A 91 0.99 -5.94 -16.95
C GLY A 91 0.51 -4.91 -15.93
N TRP A 92 1.28 -4.69 -14.84
CA TRP A 92 0.91 -3.85 -13.72
C TRP A 92 2.10 -3.09 -13.16
N PHE A 93 1.94 -1.79 -12.97
CA PHE A 93 2.89 -0.95 -12.25
C PHE A 93 2.26 -0.38 -10.97
N HIS A 94 2.89 -0.65 -9.83
CA HIS A 94 2.48 -0.06 -8.55
C HIS A 94 3.54 0.92 -8.03
N TRP A 95 3.09 2.10 -7.63
CA TRP A 95 3.95 3.10 -7.01
C TRP A 95 3.36 3.64 -5.71
N SER A 96 4.21 4.24 -4.87
CA SER A 96 3.81 4.81 -3.59
C SER A 96 4.19 6.28 -3.51
N GLY A 97 3.33 7.09 -2.93
CA GLY A 97 3.56 8.51 -2.67
C GLY A 97 4.80 8.79 -1.83
N ILE A 98 5.29 7.81 -1.05
CA ILE A 98 6.58 7.92 -0.34
C ILE A 98 7.74 8.16 -1.33
N ALA A 99 7.71 7.57 -2.51
CA ALA A 99 8.77 7.73 -3.50
C ALA A 99 8.91 9.20 -3.95
N ALA A 100 7.79 9.89 -4.16
CA ALA A 100 7.77 11.30 -4.54
C ALA A 100 8.01 12.25 -3.35
N ALA A 101 7.88 11.78 -2.10
CA ALA A 101 7.96 12.61 -0.90
C ALA A 101 9.40 12.97 -0.46
N LEU A 102 10.43 12.34 -1.05
CA LEU A 102 11.81 12.47 -0.57
C LEU A 102 12.59 13.60 -1.23
N SER A 103 12.32 13.95 -2.48
CA SER A 103 12.97 15.02 -3.23
C SER A 103 12.19 15.36 -4.50
N GLN A 104 12.47 16.54 -5.08
CA GLN A 104 11.91 16.92 -6.37
C GLN A 104 12.37 15.95 -7.48
N GLU A 105 13.65 15.59 -7.48
CA GLU A 105 14.18 14.62 -8.47
C GLU A 105 13.52 13.24 -8.35
N GLY A 106 13.22 12.81 -7.11
CA GLY A 106 12.45 11.56 -6.88
C GLY A 106 11.02 11.66 -7.43
N ALA A 107 10.35 12.80 -7.27
CA ALA A 107 9.03 13.05 -7.85
C ALA A 107 9.09 13.06 -9.39
N ASP A 108 10.13 13.66 -9.96
CA ASP A 108 10.34 13.70 -11.42
C ASP A 108 10.65 12.29 -11.98
N ALA A 109 11.41 11.46 -11.25
CA ALA A 109 11.63 10.06 -11.61
C ALA A 109 10.35 9.20 -11.51
N CYS A 110 9.47 9.50 -10.54
CA CYS A 110 8.13 8.87 -10.49
C CYS A 110 7.29 9.27 -11.71
N ARG A 111 7.33 10.54 -12.11
CA ARG A 111 6.64 11.01 -13.31
C ARG A 111 7.11 10.29 -14.57
N GLU A 112 8.44 10.18 -14.77
CA GLU A 112 9.03 9.44 -15.88
C GLU A 112 8.52 8.00 -15.93
N ALA A 113 8.53 7.28 -14.80
CA ALA A 113 8.01 5.92 -14.73
C ALA A 113 6.53 5.83 -15.10
N LEU A 114 5.72 6.77 -14.60
CA LEU A 114 4.28 6.83 -14.88
C LEU A 114 3.98 7.10 -16.36
N GLU A 115 4.69 8.05 -16.98
CA GLU A 115 4.55 8.37 -18.40
C GLU A 115 4.91 7.18 -19.30
N ILE A 116 5.99 6.44 -18.95
CA ILE A 116 6.38 5.25 -19.72
C ILE A 116 5.40 4.10 -19.48
N ALA A 117 4.98 3.85 -18.25
CA ALA A 117 3.99 2.82 -17.93
C ALA A 117 2.65 3.06 -18.65
N ASP A 118 2.21 4.32 -18.71
CA ASP A 118 1.01 4.74 -19.46
C ASP A 118 1.17 4.50 -20.96
N CYS A 119 2.28 4.94 -21.55
CA CYS A 119 2.59 4.71 -22.97
C CYS A 119 2.64 3.22 -23.34
N MET A 120 3.07 2.37 -22.41
CA MET A 120 3.13 0.92 -22.61
C MET A 120 1.82 0.20 -22.29
N GLY A 121 0.81 0.93 -21.78
CA GLY A 121 -0.53 0.39 -21.49
C GLY A 121 -0.61 -0.50 -20.24
N LEU A 122 0.26 -0.29 -19.27
CA LEU A 122 0.18 -1.00 -18.01
C LEU A 122 -1.02 -0.52 -17.18
N THR A 123 -1.58 -1.41 -16.36
CA THR A 123 -2.45 -0.99 -15.26
C THR A 123 -1.60 -0.29 -14.20
N ILE A 124 -1.97 0.91 -13.83
CA ILE A 124 -1.19 1.72 -12.87
C ILE A 124 -1.95 1.85 -11.57
N SER A 125 -1.33 1.49 -10.46
CA SER A 125 -1.89 1.68 -9.13
C SER A 125 -1.01 2.54 -8.24
N CYS A 126 -1.65 3.35 -7.39
CA CYS A 126 -1.02 4.25 -6.44
C CYS A 126 -1.47 3.94 -5.01
N ASP A 127 -0.52 3.78 -4.08
CA ASP A 127 -0.78 3.98 -2.66
C ASP A 127 -0.39 5.42 -2.29
N LEU A 128 -1.39 6.23 -1.90
CA LEU A 128 -1.19 7.64 -1.53
C LEU A 128 -0.15 7.82 -0.44
N ASN A 129 -0.16 6.95 0.55
CA ASN A 129 0.89 6.73 1.56
C ASN A 129 1.51 8.03 2.11
N PHE A 130 0.68 9.02 2.41
CA PHE A 130 1.14 10.31 2.91
C PHE A 130 1.87 10.18 4.24
N ARG A 131 3.07 10.77 4.32
CA ARG A 131 3.90 10.81 5.52
C ARG A 131 4.40 12.23 5.75
N LYS A 132 3.68 12.98 6.58
CA LYS A 132 3.95 14.41 6.86
C LYS A 132 5.43 14.74 7.10
N LYS A 133 6.17 13.85 7.75
CA LYS A 133 7.60 14.06 8.09
C LYS A 133 8.55 13.96 6.88
N LEU A 134 8.10 13.56 5.70
CA LEU A 134 8.95 13.37 4.52
C LEU A 134 8.93 14.57 3.55
N TRP A 135 7.87 15.37 3.55
CA TRP A 135 7.69 16.51 2.64
C TRP A 135 8.48 17.75 3.10
N ASN A 136 9.80 17.73 2.90
CA ASN A 136 10.71 18.76 3.44
C ASN A 136 11.54 19.48 2.36
N TYR A 137 11.19 19.37 1.07
CA TYR A 137 11.94 19.97 -0.03
C TYR A 137 11.25 21.20 -0.68
N GLY A 138 10.32 21.84 0.04
CA GLY A 138 9.73 23.12 -0.33
C GLY A 138 8.41 23.06 -1.11
N CYS A 139 7.88 21.84 -1.37
CA CYS A 139 6.57 21.61 -1.98
C CYS A 139 5.64 20.89 -1.01
N THR A 140 4.33 21.12 -1.15
CA THR A 140 3.32 20.34 -0.44
C THR A 140 3.07 19.00 -1.13
N ALA A 141 2.52 18.02 -0.38
CA ALA A 141 2.12 16.75 -0.96
C ALA A 141 1.09 16.93 -2.08
N ALA A 142 0.12 17.81 -1.90
CA ALA A 142 -0.91 18.09 -2.90
C ALA A 142 -0.30 18.61 -4.22
N GLU A 143 0.60 19.60 -4.15
CA GLU A 143 1.23 20.16 -5.36
C GLU A 143 1.97 19.11 -6.21
N VAL A 144 2.60 18.13 -5.56
CA VAL A 144 3.38 17.10 -6.25
C VAL A 144 2.53 15.89 -6.64
N MET A 145 1.68 15.42 -5.72
CA MET A 145 0.93 14.17 -5.91
C MET A 145 -0.27 14.32 -6.85
N GLN A 146 -0.99 15.46 -6.82
CA GLN A 146 -2.16 15.65 -7.68
C GLN A 146 -1.89 15.40 -9.17
N PRO A 147 -0.82 15.92 -9.80
CA PRO A 147 -0.52 15.59 -11.18
C PRO A 147 -0.05 14.13 -11.39
N LEU A 148 0.57 13.48 -10.40
CA LEU A 148 1.05 12.11 -10.52
C LEU A 148 -0.08 11.08 -10.41
N VAL A 149 -1.04 11.30 -9.51
CA VAL A 149 -2.17 10.37 -9.34
C VAL A 149 -3.11 10.34 -10.53
N GLN A 150 -3.05 11.35 -11.44
CA GLN A 150 -3.84 11.35 -12.69
C GLN A 150 -3.49 10.17 -13.62
N TYR A 151 -2.33 9.54 -13.44
CA TYR A 151 -1.94 8.34 -14.20
C TYR A 151 -2.53 7.04 -13.62
N SER A 152 -3.18 7.08 -12.45
CA SER A 152 -3.57 5.87 -11.73
C SER A 152 -4.96 5.38 -12.12
N ASP A 153 -5.05 4.10 -12.49
CA ASP A 153 -6.30 3.36 -12.72
C ASP A 153 -6.91 2.89 -11.38
N VAL A 154 -6.04 2.67 -10.36
CA VAL A 154 -6.40 2.17 -9.04
C VAL A 154 -5.71 3.01 -7.97
N ILE A 155 -6.45 3.54 -7.00
CA ILE A 155 -5.91 4.34 -5.92
C ILE A 155 -6.23 3.71 -4.56
N PHE A 156 -5.19 3.55 -3.75
CA PHE A 156 -5.25 3.10 -2.36
C PHE A 156 -4.90 4.24 -1.42
N GLY A 157 -5.53 4.26 -0.27
CA GLY A 157 -5.20 5.19 0.79
C GLY A 157 -6.12 5.08 1.99
N ALA A 158 -5.73 5.71 3.08
CA ALA A 158 -6.61 5.99 4.21
C ALA A 158 -7.26 7.37 4.03
N GLU A 159 -8.42 7.59 4.66
CA GLU A 159 -9.17 8.85 4.52
C GLU A 159 -8.32 10.12 4.72
N PRO A 160 -7.41 10.21 5.74
CA PRO A 160 -6.56 11.38 5.92
C PRO A 160 -5.59 11.63 4.75
N GLU A 161 -5.18 10.60 4.03
CA GLU A 161 -4.28 10.72 2.88
C GLU A 161 -4.98 11.34 1.68
N TYR A 162 -6.23 10.94 1.42
CA TYR A 162 -7.07 11.59 0.41
C TYR A 162 -7.37 13.05 0.76
N GLN A 163 -7.55 13.36 2.05
CA GLN A 163 -7.75 14.74 2.49
C GLN A 163 -6.52 15.60 2.21
N GLU A 164 -5.32 15.13 2.57
CA GLU A 164 -4.08 15.88 2.40
C GLU A 164 -3.67 16.05 0.93
N ILE A 165 -3.98 15.09 0.08
CA ILE A 165 -3.55 15.08 -1.32
C ILE A 165 -4.64 15.65 -2.24
N LEU A 166 -5.89 15.20 -2.09
CA LEU A 166 -6.98 15.57 -2.99
C LEU A 166 -7.98 16.56 -2.37
N GLY A 167 -7.84 16.89 -1.08
CA GLY A 167 -8.74 17.80 -0.39
C GLY A 167 -10.11 17.23 -0.04
N ILE A 168 -10.30 15.92 -0.17
CA ILE A 168 -11.57 15.23 0.09
C ILE A 168 -11.75 15.06 1.60
N GLN A 169 -12.91 15.48 2.12
CA GLN A 169 -13.17 15.38 3.55
C GLN A 169 -13.41 13.93 3.99
N PRO A 170 -12.79 13.48 5.11
CA PRO A 170 -12.97 12.13 5.61
C PRO A 170 -14.42 11.91 6.09
N VAL A 171 -14.90 10.68 5.93
CA VAL A 171 -16.20 10.22 6.48
C VAL A 171 -16.07 9.94 7.97
N GLY A 172 -14.98 9.29 8.39
CA GLY A 172 -14.64 9.04 9.78
C GLY A 172 -15.11 7.68 10.30
N PHE A 173 -14.43 6.60 9.88
CA PHE A 173 -14.68 5.26 10.39
C PHE A 173 -14.36 5.13 11.88
N ARG A 174 -15.31 4.61 12.69
CA ARG A 174 -15.20 4.54 14.16
C ARG A 174 -15.79 3.28 14.78
N ALA A 175 -16.01 2.21 14.03
CA ALA A 175 -16.48 0.95 14.59
C ALA A 175 -15.58 0.49 15.74
N VAL A 176 -16.20 -0.03 16.81
CA VAL A 176 -15.47 -0.42 18.05
C VAL A 176 -15.29 -1.92 18.19
N ASP A 177 -16.12 -2.71 17.50
CA ASP A 177 -16.06 -4.18 17.45
C ASP A 177 -16.82 -4.70 16.21
N THR A 178 -16.86 -6.01 16.05
CA THR A 178 -17.55 -6.68 14.95
C THR A 178 -19.08 -6.59 14.98
N ALA A 179 -19.67 -6.23 16.10
CA ALA A 179 -21.11 -6.07 16.26
C ALA A 179 -21.58 -4.62 16.02
N ASP A 180 -20.64 -3.69 15.84
CA ASP A 180 -20.97 -2.29 15.60
C ASP A 180 -21.56 -2.08 14.19
N VAL A 181 -22.84 -1.70 14.13
CA VAL A 181 -23.58 -1.46 12.88
C VAL A 181 -23.44 0.00 12.38
N SER A 182 -22.70 0.86 13.09
CA SER A 182 -22.51 2.27 12.70
C SER A 182 -21.85 2.38 11.31
N PHE A 183 -20.98 1.45 10.96
CA PHE A 183 -20.34 1.40 9.66
C PHE A 183 -21.34 1.33 8.49
N GLU A 184 -22.43 0.55 8.63
CA GLU A 184 -23.44 0.43 7.56
C GLU A 184 -24.20 1.76 7.34
N SER A 185 -24.37 2.56 8.39
CA SER A 185 -25.00 3.88 8.27
C SER A 185 -24.15 4.89 7.51
N ASP A 186 -22.85 4.69 7.46
CA ASP A 186 -21.88 5.58 6.81
C ASP A 186 -21.63 5.25 5.33
N LEU A 187 -22.09 4.08 4.84
CA LEU A 187 -21.87 3.64 3.45
C LEU A 187 -22.30 4.67 2.39
N PRO A 188 -23.43 5.40 2.51
CA PRO A 188 -23.76 6.45 1.54
C PRO A 188 -22.77 7.62 1.50
N SER A 189 -22.05 7.86 2.61
CA SER A 189 -21.02 8.89 2.68
C SER A 189 -19.72 8.40 2.02
N PHE A 190 -19.37 7.12 2.17
CA PHE A 190 -18.25 6.50 1.46
C PHE A 190 -18.49 6.41 -0.05
N GLU A 191 -19.73 6.19 -0.48
CA GLU A 191 -20.10 6.23 -1.90
C GLU A 191 -19.86 7.62 -2.50
N LYS A 192 -20.30 8.70 -1.81
CA LYS A 192 -20.02 10.08 -2.22
C LYS A 192 -18.53 10.40 -2.24
N PHE A 193 -17.78 9.86 -1.28
CA PHE A 193 -16.33 9.97 -1.25
C PHE A 193 -15.70 9.37 -2.51
N GLY A 194 -16.09 8.16 -2.89
CA GLY A 194 -15.63 7.51 -4.13
C GLY A 194 -15.97 8.31 -5.38
N GLN A 195 -17.19 8.83 -5.48
CA GLN A 195 -17.63 9.71 -6.59
C GLN A 195 -16.77 10.98 -6.69
N GLU A 196 -16.39 11.56 -5.55
CA GLU A 196 -15.54 12.74 -5.52
C GLU A 196 -14.11 12.42 -6.02
N VAL A 197 -13.54 11.26 -5.64
CA VAL A 197 -12.25 10.80 -6.17
C VAL A 197 -12.32 10.61 -7.69
N GLU A 198 -13.33 9.92 -8.19
CA GLU A 198 -13.54 9.70 -9.64
C GLU A 198 -13.66 11.03 -10.39
N ARG A 199 -14.36 12.02 -9.82
CA ARG A 199 -14.47 13.35 -10.40
C ARG A 199 -13.12 14.09 -10.48
N LEU A 200 -12.26 13.96 -9.47
CA LEU A 200 -10.94 14.61 -9.39
C LEU A 200 -9.87 13.87 -10.19
N VAL A 201 -9.99 12.56 -10.31
CA VAL A 201 -9.07 11.67 -11.03
C VAL A 201 -9.88 10.81 -12.02
N PRO A 202 -10.28 11.35 -13.18
CA PRO A 202 -11.21 10.68 -14.09
C PRO A 202 -10.70 9.36 -14.69
N ARG A 203 -9.40 9.10 -14.65
CA ARG A 203 -8.81 7.83 -15.08
C ARG A 203 -9.03 6.73 -14.03
N CYS A 204 -9.19 7.09 -12.76
CA CYS A 204 -9.31 6.13 -11.67
C CYS A 204 -10.62 5.35 -11.78
N GLN A 205 -10.52 4.05 -11.95
CA GLN A 205 -11.65 3.12 -12.05
C GLN A 205 -11.99 2.48 -10.71
N LYS A 206 -11.02 2.41 -9.78
CA LYS A 206 -11.18 1.74 -8.49
C LYS A 206 -10.54 2.55 -7.37
N VAL A 207 -11.37 2.95 -6.41
CA VAL A 207 -10.98 3.73 -5.23
C VAL A 207 -11.10 2.86 -3.99
N PHE A 208 -9.99 2.63 -3.30
CA PHE A 208 -9.94 1.81 -2.10
C PHE A 208 -9.66 2.65 -0.85
N LEU A 209 -10.39 2.33 0.21
CA LEU A 209 -10.13 2.83 1.55
C LEU A 209 -9.95 1.64 2.49
N GLU A 210 -8.74 1.50 3.07
CA GLU A 210 -8.57 0.69 4.28
C GLU A 210 -9.03 1.53 5.47
N LEU A 211 -10.05 1.05 6.15
CA LEU A 211 -10.67 1.71 7.29
C LEU A 211 -10.12 1.11 8.58
N ARG A 212 -9.57 1.96 9.45
CA ARG A 212 -8.99 1.53 10.71
C ARG A 212 -9.43 2.41 11.86
N ASN A 213 -9.96 1.79 12.91
CA ASN A 213 -10.12 2.42 14.20
C ASN A 213 -9.15 1.79 15.21
N SER A 214 -8.22 2.59 15.74
CA SER A 214 -7.26 2.14 16.74
C SER A 214 -7.83 2.40 18.14
N ILE A 215 -8.24 1.34 18.82
CA ILE A 215 -8.76 1.39 20.21
C ILE A 215 -7.59 1.59 21.19
N THR A 216 -6.51 0.80 20.97
CA THR A 216 -5.21 0.96 21.63
C THR A 216 -4.09 0.73 20.64
N SER A 217 -2.83 0.83 21.05
CA SER A 217 -1.68 0.59 20.16
C SER A 217 -1.62 -0.81 19.58
N ASN A 218 -2.26 -1.78 20.21
CA ASN A 218 -2.29 -3.18 19.79
C ASN A 218 -3.70 -3.78 19.75
N HIS A 219 -4.73 -2.93 19.74
CA HIS A 219 -6.12 -3.31 19.47
C HIS A 219 -6.68 -2.42 18.37
N ASN A 220 -6.98 -3.00 17.22
CA ASN A 220 -7.46 -2.30 16.03
C ASN A 220 -8.68 -2.99 15.45
N VAL A 221 -9.63 -2.18 14.98
CA VAL A 221 -10.81 -2.63 14.23
C VAL A 221 -10.62 -2.23 12.78
N LEU A 222 -10.72 -3.20 11.87
CA LEU A 222 -10.46 -3.02 10.44
C LEU A 222 -11.71 -3.31 9.61
N ALA A 223 -11.93 -2.49 8.58
CA ALA A 223 -12.86 -2.72 7.50
C ALA A 223 -12.26 -2.15 6.20
N ALA A 224 -12.92 -2.38 5.08
CA ALA A 224 -12.52 -1.77 3.81
C ALA A 224 -13.73 -1.46 2.95
N VAL A 225 -13.60 -0.44 2.11
CA VAL A 225 -14.56 -0.11 1.07
C VAL A 225 -13.84 0.03 -0.27
N LEU A 226 -14.57 -0.32 -1.32
CA LEU A 226 -14.18 -0.13 -2.71
C LEU A 226 -15.31 0.59 -3.43
N TYR A 227 -15.00 1.71 -4.04
CA TYR A 227 -15.88 2.33 -5.03
C TYR A 227 -15.36 2.00 -6.43
N SER A 228 -16.21 1.36 -7.24
CA SER A 228 -15.92 1.01 -8.64
C SER A 228 -17.22 0.93 -9.44
N ASP A 229 -17.18 1.29 -10.71
CA ASP A 229 -18.32 1.22 -11.64
C ASP A 229 -19.59 1.89 -11.10
N GLY A 230 -19.44 3.03 -10.44
CA GLY A 230 -20.54 3.81 -9.85
C GLY A 230 -21.17 3.17 -8.62
N THR A 231 -20.57 2.14 -8.03
CA THR A 231 -21.11 1.40 -6.87
C THR A 231 -20.09 1.25 -5.76
N LEU A 232 -20.58 1.26 -4.50
CA LEU A 232 -19.76 0.96 -3.33
C LEU A 232 -19.89 -0.51 -2.95
N LYS A 233 -18.76 -1.16 -2.71
CA LYS A 233 -18.64 -2.48 -2.09
C LYS A 233 -17.92 -2.31 -0.75
N HIS A 234 -18.23 -3.15 0.23
CA HIS A 234 -17.60 -3.08 1.56
C HIS A 234 -17.40 -4.48 2.14
N THR A 235 -16.44 -4.62 3.02
CA THR A 235 -16.19 -5.87 3.76
C THR A 235 -17.06 -5.98 5.00
N GLY A 236 -16.96 -7.10 5.71
CA GLY A 236 -17.23 -7.17 7.14
C GLY A 236 -16.15 -6.45 7.95
N ILE A 237 -16.24 -6.57 9.28
CA ILE A 237 -15.32 -5.96 10.24
C ILE A 237 -14.45 -7.07 10.83
N TYR A 238 -13.12 -6.84 10.93
CA TYR A 238 -12.20 -7.63 11.75
C TYR A 238 -11.82 -6.84 13.00
N ASP A 239 -12.04 -7.44 14.17
CA ASP A 239 -11.60 -6.92 15.46
C ASP A 239 -10.34 -7.68 15.90
N ILE A 240 -9.22 -6.97 15.99
CA ILE A 240 -7.90 -7.51 16.31
C ILE A 240 -7.48 -7.02 17.69
N GLU A 241 -7.89 -7.72 18.72
CA GLU A 241 -7.63 -7.36 20.13
C GLU A 241 -6.16 -7.49 20.54
N HIS A 242 -5.40 -8.37 19.86
CA HIS A 242 -4.01 -8.70 20.19
C HIS A 242 -3.12 -8.62 18.97
N GLU A 243 -2.83 -7.41 18.54
CA GLU A 243 -1.90 -7.18 17.42
C GLU A 243 -0.47 -7.51 17.83
N THR A 244 0.21 -8.32 17.02
CA THR A 244 1.63 -8.68 17.20
C THR A 244 2.54 -7.59 16.61
N ASP A 245 2.26 -7.18 15.36
CA ASP A 245 2.99 -6.10 14.68
C ASP A 245 2.16 -5.55 13.52
N ARG A 246 1.89 -4.24 13.58
CA ARG A 246 1.08 -3.52 12.58
C ARG A 246 1.84 -3.06 11.34
N VAL A 247 3.18 -3.10 11.37
CA VAL A 247 4.01 -2.64 10.26
C VAL A 247 3.78 -3.52 9.05
N GLY A 248 3.53 -2.90 7.89
CA GLY A 248 3.24 -3.61 6.65
C GLY A 248 1.79 -4.11 6.50
N ALA A 249 0.87 -3.82 7.45
CA ALA A 249 -0.54 -4.23 7.31
C ALA A 249 -1.22 -3.53 6.12
N GLY A 250 -1.02 -2.21 5.93
CA GLY A 250 -1.48 -1.50 4.72
C GLY A 250 -0.85 -2.05 3.45
N ASP A 251 0.46 -2.34 3.46
CA ASP A 251 1.14 -3.01 2.34
C ASP A 251 0.58 -4.41 2.04
N ALA A 252 0.15 -5.15 3.08
CA ALA A 252 -0.51 -6.44 2.91
C ALA A 252 -1.90 -6.29 2.30
N PHE A 253 -2.66 -5.26 2.70
CA PHE A 253 -3.94 -4.91 2.08
C PHE A 253 -3.77 -4.61 0.59
N VAL A 254 -2.84 -3.71 0.23
CA VAL A 254 -2.56 -3.36 -1.17
C VAL A 254 -2.11 -4.58 -1.98
N GLY A 255 -1.19 -5.39 -1.44
CA GLY A 255 -0.73 -6.63 -2.10
C GLY A 255 -1.87 -7.64 -2.29
N GLY A 256 -2.70 -7.83 -1.26
CA GLY A 256 -3.89 -8.68 -1.33
C GLY A 256 -4.91 -8.19 -2.35
N MET A 257 -5.08 -6.86 -2.45
CA MET A 257 -6.01 -6.27 -3.41
C MET A 257 -5.54 -6.44 -4.86
N ILE A 258 -4.26 -6.17 -5.15
CA ILE A 258 -3.68 -6.38 -6.48
C ILE A 258 -3.77 -7.86 -6.86
N TYR A 259 -3.44 -8.78 -5.93
CA TYR A 259 -3.64 -10.22 -6.15
C TYR A 259 -5.10 -10.53 -6.48
N GLY A 260 -6.04 -10.00 -5.69
CA GLY A 260 -7.46 -10.23 -5.88
C GLY A 260 -7.98 -9.73 -7.24
N LEU A 261 -7.57 -8.53 -7.65
CA LEU A 261 -7.96 -7.95 -8.96
C LEU A 261 -7.41 -8.75 -10.15
N ILE A 262 -6.22 -9.34 -10.00
CA ILE A 262 -5.62 -10.20 -11.03
C ILE A 262 -6.31 -11.58 -11.06
N THR A 263 -6.61 -12.14 -9.89
CA THR A 263 -7.11 -13.53 -9.77
C THR A 263 -8.62 -13.64 -9.91
N TYR A 264 -9.35 -12.61 -9.47
CA TYR A 264 -10.82 -12.54 -9.50
C TYR A 264 -11.30 -11.32 -10.29
N PRO A 265 -10.99 -11.21 -11.60
CA PRO A 265 -11.20 -9.97 -12.37
C PRO A 265 -12.66 -9.51 -12.44
N ASP A 266 -13.61 -10.44 -12.27
CA ASP A 266 -15.05 -10.16 -12.33
C ASP A 266 -15.71 -10.11 -10.94
N ASP A 267 -14.93 -10.20 -9.85
CA ASP A 267 -15.46 -10.23 -8.48
C ASP A 267 -14.66 -9.30 -7.54
N ASP A 268 -14.90 -8.02 -7.70
CA ASP A 268 -14.31 -6.96 -6.88
C ASP A 268 -14.58 -7.17 -5.37
N ARG A 269 -15.73 -7.75 -5.01
CA ARG A 269 -16.06 -8.00 -3.61
C ARG A 269 -15.16 -9.07 -3.02
N LYS A 270 -14.94 -10.17 -3.74
CA LYS A 270 -14.03 -11.24 -3.32
C LYS A 270 -12.59 -10.73 -3.22
N ALA A 271 -12.16 -9.89 -4.18
CA ALA A 271 -10.85 -9.25 -4.14
C ALA A 271 -10.69 -8.36 -2.90
N LEU A 272 -11.73 -7.59 -2.54
CA LEU A 272 -11.71 -6.72 -1.36
C LEU A 272 -11.69 -7.51 -0.05
N ASP A 273 -12.49 -8.58 0.06
CA ASP A 273 -12.50 -9.46 1.23
C ASP A 273 -11.14 -10.16 1.41
N PHE A 274 -10.49 -10.59 0.31
CA PHE A 274 -9.13 -11.15 0.33
C PHE A 274 -8.10 -10.13 0.86
N ALA A 275 -8.16 -8.90 0.36
CA ALA A 275 -7.25 -7.84 0.77
C ALA A 275 -7.35 -7.53 2.27
N LEU A 276 -8.57 -7.40 2.80
CA LEU A 276 -8.77 -7.14 4.22
C LEU A 276 -8.33 -8.32 5.09
N ALA A 277 -8.61 -9.56 4.68
CA ALA A 277 -8.15 -10.76 5.38
C ALA A 277 -6.62 -10.86 5.41
N ALA A 278 -5.94 -10.54 4.29
CA ALA A 278 -4.48 -10.48 4.22
C ALA A 278 -3.90 -9.41 5.17
N SER A 279 -4.51 -8.23 5.24
CA SER A 279 -4.15 -7.17 6.19
C SER A 279 -4.37 -7.62 7.65
N ALA A 280 -5.51 -8.23 7.94
CA ALA A 280 -5.82 -8.73 9.28
C ALA A 280 -4.79 -9.78 9.75
N LEU A 281 -4.46 -10.75 8.90
CA LEU A 281 -3.46 -11.77 9.20
C LEU A 281 -2.06 -11.18 9.37
N LYS A 282 -1.68 -10.15 8.57
CA LYS A 282 -0.38 -9.49 8.74
C LYS A 282 -0.19 -8.90 10.14
N ASN A 283 -1.23 -8.41 10.78
CA ASN A 283 -1.14 -7.92 12.16
C ASN A 283 -0.75 -9.02 13.18
N THR A 284 -0.77 -10.29 12.80
CA THR A 284 -0.36 -11.44 13.63
C THR A 284 1.08 -11.90 13.37
N VAL A 285 1.80 -11.27 12.42
CA VAL A 285 3.15 -11.65 11.98
C VAL A 285 4.15 -10.56 12.35
N TYR A 286 5.26 -10.90 12.99
CA TYR A 286 6.34 -9.97 13.29
C TYR A 286 7.09 -9.50 12.02
N GLY A 287 7.53 -8.26 12.04
CA GLY A 287 8.33 -7.65 10.97
C GLY A 287 7.45 -7.05 9.86
N ASP A 288 8.10 -6.40 8.92
CA ASP A 288 7.46 -5.63 7.85
C ASP A 288 6.84 -6.54 6.76
N PHE A 289 7.43 -7.72 6.52
CA PHE A 289 7.00 -8.63 5.48
C PHE A 289 5.72 -9.38 5.84
N ASN A 290 4.77 -9.38 4.92
CA ASN A 290 3.63 -10.27 4.99
C ASN A 290 4.05 -11.67 4.53
N LEU A 291 4.03 -12.63 5.44
CA LEU A 291 4.47 -14.02 5.21
C LEU A 291 3.29 -15.00 5.11
N VAL A 292 2.05 -14.49 5.11
CA VAL A 292 0.86 -15.35 5.02
C VAL A 292 0.68 -15.90 3.60
N THR A 293 0.08 -17.08 3.52
CA THR A 293 -0.21 -17.78 2.26
C THR A 293 -1.62 -17.48 1.77
N VAL A 294 -1.91 -17.75 0.50
CA VAL A 294 -3.26 -17.68 -0.08
C VAL A 294 -4.24 -18.53 0.71
N ASP A 295 -3.87 -19.77 1.05
CA ASP A 295 -4.73 -20.71 1.79
C ASP A 295 -5.11 -20.17 3.19
N GLU A 296 -4.19 -19.51 3.88
CA GLU A 296 -4.46 -18.86 5.18
C GLU A 296 -5.44 -17.70 5.02
N VAL A 297 -5.26 -16.87 4.00
CA VAL A 297 -6.15 -15.74 3.71
C VAL A 297 -7.55 -16.23 3.34
N GLU A 298 -7.67 -17.20 2.44
CA GLU A 298 -8.96 -17.79 2.05
C GLU A 298 -9.64 -18.52 3.23
N SER A 299 -8.86 -19.18 4.09
CA SER A 299 -9.38 -19.79 5.31
C SER A 299 -10.03 -18.76 6.24
N LEU A 300 -9.38 -17.61 6.45
CA LEU A 300 -9.94 -16.52 7.25
C LEU A 300 -11.19 -15.93 6.59
N MET A 301 -11.18 -15.69 5.28
CA MET A 301 -12.34 -15.21 4.52
C MET A 301 -13.55 -16.12 4.67
N ASN A 302 -13.33 -17.43 4.74
CA ASN A 302 -14.39 -18.44 4.93
C ASN A 302 -14.83 -18.61 6.40
N GLY A 303 -14.41 -17.69 7.29
CA GLY A 303 -14.85 -17.62 8.69
C GLY A 303 -14.11 -18.57 9.63
N ASN A 304 -12.95 -19.12 9.23
CA ASN A 304 -12.13 -19.92 10.13
C ASN A 304 -11.28 -19.02 11.05
N ILE A 305 -11.87 -18.62 12.16
CA ILE A 305 -11.22 -17.77 13.19
C ILE A 305 -10.70 -18.59 14.38
N SER A 306 -10.70 -19.94 14.30
CA SER A 306 -10.46 -20.79 15.48
C SER A 306 -9.01 -20.78 15.98
N GLY A 307 -8.04 -20.35 15.17
CA GLY A 307 -6.61 -20.36 15.52
C GLY A 307 -6.04 -21.76 15.83
N ARG A 308 -6.75 -22.83 15.44
CA ARG A 308 -6.32 -24.21 15.72
C ARG A 308 -5.14 -24.59 14.83
N VAL A 309 -4.25 -25.43 15.39
CA VAL A 309 -3.12 -25.99 14.65
C VAL A 309 -3.64 -26.81 13.47
N SER A 310 -3.27 -26.39 12.24
CA SER A 310 -3.44 -27.18 11.02
C SER A 310 -2.42 -28.32 11.03
N ARG A 311 -2.84 -29.55 10.73
CA ARG A 311 -1.99 -30.75 10.69
C ARG A 311 -2.14 -31.47 9.37
#